data_8eb4a7710d37fff9ade1c59c1169c29d
#
_entry.id   8eb4a7710d37fff9ade1c59c1169c29d
#
_cell.length_a   1.000
_cell.length_b   1.000
_cell.length_c   1.000
_cell.angle_alpha   90.00
_cell.angle_beta   90.00
_cell.angle_gamma   90.00
#
_symmetry.space_group_name_H-M   'P 1'
#
loop_
_entity.id
_entity.type
_entity.pdbx_description
1 polymer ?
#
loop_
_entity_poly.entity_id
_entity_poly.type
_entity_poly.pdbx_seq_one_letter_code
_entity_poly.pdbx_strand_id
1 'polypeptide(L)'
;NSVFLRDNYTCRYCGNKLLSQKFIKSFIEKINSPLFTKGRTNLETTGLILLSWPVADHVIPWNLGGKTDLSNLVTSCAPCNYGKDGFTLEQLGLDNPFNKVVINTFWDGLDSKIKELKS
;
A
#
# COMPACT_ATOMS: atom_id res chain seq x y z
N ASN A 1 -9.04 0.02 -6.05
CA ASN A 1 -9.41 0.70 -4.83
C ASN A 1 -9.23 2.22 -4.98
N SER A 2 -10.25 2.99 -4.60
CA SER A 2 -10.25 4.45 -4.75
C SER A 2 -9.13 5.14 -3.98
N VAL A 3 -8.74 4.61 -2.83
CA VAL A 3 -7.65 5.16 -2.02
C VAL A 3 -6.33 5.06 -2.78
N PHE A 4 -6.04 3.89 -3.33
CA PHE A 4 -4.78 3.65 -4.06
C PHE A 4 -4.70 4.48 -5.33
N LEU A 5 -5.80 4.58 -6.07
CA LEU A 5 -5.86 5.41 -7.29
C LEU A 5 -5.65 6.88 -6.97
N ARG A 6 -6.33 7.40 -5.95
CA ARG A 6 -6.15 8.78 -5.51
C ARG A 6 -4.70 9.08 -5.16
N ASP A 7 -4.02 8.15 -4.50
CA ASP A 7 -2.66 8.33 -4.01
C ASP A 7 -1.59 7.86 -5.00
N ASN A 8 -1.97 7.52 -6.23
CA ASN A 8 -1.06 7.03 -7.28
C ASN A 8 -0.20 5.86 -6.78
N TYR A 9 -0.80 4.93 -6.05
CA TYR A 9 -0.10 3.76 -5.50
C TYR A 9 1.22 4.15 -4.80
N THR A 10 1.20 5.25 -4.06
CA THR A 10 2.37 5.77 -3.35
C THR A 10 2.06 5.84 -1.86
N CYS A 11 2.97 5.32 -1.03
CA CYS A 11 2.82 5.42 0.42
C CYS A 11 2.82 6.89 0.85
N ARG A 12 1.76 7.32 1.52
CA ARG A 12 1.60 8.71 1.96
C ARG A 12 2.49 9.05 3.15
N TYR A 13 3.09 8.06 3.81
CA TYR A 13 4.00 8.28 4.93
C TYR A 13 5.45 8.39 4.48
N CYS A 14 5.95 7.43 3.70
CA CYS A 14 7.37 7.37 3.33
C CYS A 14 7.65 7.69 1.86
N GLY A 15 6.63 7.76 1.02
CA GLY A 15 6.80 8.07 -0.40
C GLY A 15 7.18 6.89 -1.29
N ASN A 16 7.30 5.68 -0.75
CA ASN A 16 7.59 4.50 -1.56
C ASN A 16 6.49 4.25 -2.59
N LYS A 17 6.90 3.93 -3.81
CA LYS A 17 5.99 3.50 -4.88
C LYS A 17 5.62 2.04 -4.67
N LEU A 18 4.33 1.76 -4.76
CA LEU A 18 3.78 0.43 -4.54
C LEU A 18 3.20 -0.11 -5.85
N LEU A 19 2.95 -1.41 -5.89
CA LEU A 19 2.41 -2.09 -7.06
C LEU A 19 0.92 -2.39 -6.85
N SER A 20 0.14 -2.45 -7.94
CA SER A 20 -1.26 -2.84 -7.81
C SER A 20 -1.34 -4.31 -7.39
N GLN A 21 -2.37 -4.63 -6.62
CA GLN A 21 -2.59 -6.01 -6.17
C GLN A 21 -2.80 -6.95 -7.36
N LYS A 22 -3.49 -6.50 -8.39
CA LYS A 22 -3.71 -7.29 -9.62
C LYS A 22 -2.39 -7.58 -10.33
N PHE A 23 -1.52 -6.58 -10.43
CA PHE A 23 -0.20 -6.75 -11.03
C PHE A 23 0.63 -7.77 -10.25
N ILE A 24 0.66 -7.65 -8.92
CA ILE A 24 1.42 -8.56 -8.07
C ILE A 24 0.94 -10.00 -8.23
N LYS A 25 -0.38 -10.21 -8.22
CA LYS A 25 -0.96 -11.55 -8.41
C LYS A 25 -0.60 -12.13 -9.78
N SER A 26 -0.70 -11.34 -10.83
CA SER A 26 -0.35 -11.76 -12.19
C SER A 26 1.15 -12.08 -12.31
N PHE A 27 1.99 -11.28 -11.67
CA PHE A 27 3.44 -11.49 -11.62
C PHE A 27 3.79 -12.80 -10.93
N ILE A 28 3.18 -13.07 -9.78
CA ILE A 28 3.40 -14.31 -9.02
C ILE A 28 3.02 -15.53 -9.88
N GLU A 29 1.87 -15.49 -10.56
CA GLU A 29 1.44 -16.56 -11.44
C GLU A 29 2.40 -16.78 -12.61
N LYS A 30 2.87 -15.69 -13.21
CA LYS A 30 3.78 -15.73 -14.36
C LYS A 30 5.14 -16.32 -13.99
N ILE A 31 5.71 -15.87 -12.88
CA ILE A 31 7.04 -16.28 -12.43
C ILE A 31 6.99 -17.67 -11.81
N ASN A 32 5.93 -17.99 -11.07
CA ASN A 32 5.74 -19.27 -10.38
C ASN A 32 6.97 -19.73 -9.63
N SER A 33 7.54 -18.83 -8.82
CA SER A 33 8.75 -19.05 -8.07
C SER A 33 8.49 -18.98 -6.56
N PRO A 34 9.11 -19.86 -5.73
CA PRO A 34 8.97 -19.74 -4.28
C PRO A 34 9.58 -18.47 -3.70
N LEU A 35 10.39 -17.75 -4.48
CA LEU A 35 10.95 -16.46 -4.07
C LEU A 35 9.93 -15.32 -4.05
N PHE A 36 8.80 -15.50 -4.74
CA PHE A 36 7.77 -14.47 -4.86
C PHE A 36 6.41 -15.08 -4.54
N THR A 37 6.11 -15.20 -3.26
CA THR A 37 4.86 -15.78 -2.79
C THR A 37 4.08 -14.78 -1.93
N LYS A 38 2.75 -14.81 -2.09
CA LYS A 38 1.83 -14.08 -1.23
C LYS A 38 1.05 -15.11 -0.42
N GLY A 39 1.40 -15.24 0.86
CA GLY A 39 0.70 -16.11 1.78
C GLY A 39 -0.54 -15.45 2.39
N ARG A 40 -1.23 -16.17 3.26
CA ARG A 40 -2.41 -15.67 3.99
C ARG A 40 -2.01 -14.64 5.04
N THR A 41 -0.82 -14.77 5.58
CA THR A 41 -0.28 -13.89 6.62
C THR A 41 1.00 -13.23 6.12
N ASN A 42 1.44 -12.21 6.85
CA ASN A 42 2.68 -11.52 6.53
C ASN A 42 3.91 -12.42 6.69
N LEU A 43 3.84 -13.38 7.61
CA LEU A 43 4.91 -14.37 7.82
C LEU A 43 5.10 -15.29 6.61
N GLU A 44 4.01 -15.56 5.88
CA GLU A 44 4.01 -16.43 4.71
C GLU A 44 4.32 -15.68 3.41
N THR A 45 4.38 -14.36 3.45
CA THR A 45 4.58 -13.52 2.27
C THR A 45 6.04 -13.13 2.17
N THR A 46 6.66 -13.31 0.99
CA THR A 46 8.05 -12.89 0.79
C THR A 46 8.20 -11.39 1.01
N GLY A 47 9.38 -10.98 1.51
CA GLY A 47 9.63 -9.57 1.84
C GLY A 47 9.45 -8.63 0.66
N LEU A 48 9.85 -9.01 -0.56
CA LEU A 48 9.68 -8.18 -1.75
C LEU A 48 8.20 -7.93 -2.07
N ILE A 49 7.37 -8.96 -1.96
CA ILE A 49 5.92 -8.82 -2.17
C ILE A 49 5.32 -7.96 -1.06
N LEU A 50 5.72 -8.21 0.19
CA LEU A 50 5.23 -7.43 1.33
C LEU A 50 5.55 -5.94 1.20
N LEU A 51 6.78 -5.61 0.78
CA LEU A 51 7.21 -4.21 0.62
C LEU A 51 6.47 -3.48 -0.50
N SER A 52 6.03 -4.20 -1.54
CA SER A 52 5.34 -3.61 -2.69
C SER A 52 3.82 -3.64 -2.59
N TRP A 53 3.26 -4.34 -1.60
CA TRP A 53 1.82 -4.52 -1.43
C TRP A 53 1.19 -3.27 -0.82
N PRO A 54 0.16 -2.66 -1.46
CA PRO A 54 -0.49 -1.48 -0.92
C PRO A 54 -1.49 -1.84 0.17
N VAL A 55 -1.54 -1.01 1.21
CA VAL A 55 -2.49 -1.14 2.32
C VAL A 55 -3.26 0.16 2.45
N ALA A 56 -4.56 0.08 2.71
CA ALA A 56 -5.37 1.24 3.06
C ALA A 56 -5.32 1.42 4.58
N ASP A 57 -4.64 2.46 5.04
CA ASP A 57 -4.43 2.74 6.45
C ASP A 57 -5.41 3.79 6.97
N HIS A 58 -5.97 3.56 8.15
CA HIS A 58 -6.78 4.53 8.86
C HIS A 58 -5.86 5.54 9.56
N VAL A 59 -5.87 6.80 9.14
CA VAL A 59 -5.06 7.85 9.77
C VAL A 59 -5.45 8.01 11.24
N ILE A 60 -6.74 8.10 11.51
CA ILE A 60 -7.28 7.93 12.86
C ILE A 60 -7.64 6.46 12.99
N PRO A 61 -7.01 5.71 13.92
CA PRO A 61 -7.26 4.27 14.07
C PRO A 61 -8.74 3.95 14.25
N TRP A 62 -9.18 2.86 13.67
CA TRP A 62 -10.56 2.43 13.74
C TRP A 62 -11.05 2.27 15.18
N ASN A 63 -10.22 1.70 16.05
CA ASN A 63 -10.53 1.52 17.47
C ASN A 63 -10.63 2.83 18.26
N LEU A 64 -10.17 3.95 17.67
CA LEU A 64 -10.29 5.30 18.24
C LEU A 64 -11.37 6.14 17.55
N GLY A 65 -12.27 5.48 16.83
CA GLY A 65 -13.39 6.15 16.16
C GLY A 65 -13.11 6.60 14.73
N GLY A 66 -11.99 6.19 14.13
CA GLY A 66 -11.67 6.53 12.74
C GLY A 66 -12.63 5.87 11.76
N LYS A 67 -13.12 6.65 10.80
CA LYS A 67 -14.05 6.16 9.77
C LYS A 67 -13.30 5.45 8.65
N THR A 68 -13.99 4.51 7.99
CA THR A 68 -13.48 3.81 6.82
C THR A 68 -13.99 4.51 5.55
N ASP A 69 -13.45 5.70 5.27
CA ASP A 69 -13.77 6.48 4.08
C ASP A 69 -12.52 7.24 3.59
N LEU A 70 -12.63 7.86 2.41
CA LEU A 70 -11.52 8.56 1.77
C LEU A 70 -10.95 9.70 2.62
N SER A 71 -11.74 10.27 3.52
CA SER A 71 -11.28 11.37 4.38
C SER A 71 -10.35 10.88 5.49
N ASN A 72 -10.31 9.58 5.77
CA ASN A 72 -9.49 9.00 6.83
C ASN A 72 -8.58 7.86 6.34
N LEU A 73 -8.66 7.47 5.08
CA LEU A 73 -7.83 6.40 4.53
C LEU A 73 -6.73 6.97 3.65
N VAL A 74 -5.52 6.45 3.81
CA VAL A 74 -4.38 6.76 2.95
C VAL A 74 -3.70 5.47 2.52
N THR A 75 -3.05 5.52 1.34
CA THR A 75 -2.22 4.42 0.88
C THR A 75 -0.98 4.36 1.75
N SER A 76 -0.65 3.17 2.24
CA SER A 76 0.52 2.91 3.07
C SER A 76 1.25 1.66 2.56
N CYS A 77 2.56 1.65 2.70
CA CYS A 77 3.31 0.41 2.59
C CYS A 77 3.15 -0.39 3.89
N ALA A 78 3.42 -1.69 3.84
CA ALA A 78 3.27 -2.55 5.01
C ALA A 78 4.17 -2.11 6.19
N PRO A 79 5.46 -1.77 5.99
CA PRO A 79 6.29 -1.30 7.11
C PRO A 79 5.73 -0.08 7.83
N CYS A 80 5.24 0.93 7.10
CA CYS A 80 4.65 2.12 7.72
C CYS A 80 3.35 1.80 8.44
N ASN A 81 2.53 0.92 7.87
CA ASN A 81 1.29 0.49 8.51
C ASN A 81 1.55 -0.25 9.82
N TYR A 82 2.54 -1.14 9.84
CA TYR A 82 2.91 -1.86 11.06
C TYR A 82 3.53 -0.95 12.11
N GLY A 83 4.39 -0.02 11.68
CA GLY A 83 5.02 0.93 12.59
C GLY A 83 3.99 1.83 13.26
N LYS A 84 2.95 2.20 12.53
CA LYS A 84 1.87 3.02 13.06
C LYS A 84 0.91 2.22 13.95
N ASP A 85 0.60 0.98 13.55
CA ASP A 85 -0.33 0.07 14.24
C ASP A 85 -1.61 0.81 14.70
N GLY A 86 -1.99 0.71 15.97
CA GLY A 86 -3.14 1.42 16.54
C GLY A 86 -2.80 2.75 17.19
N PHE A 87 -1.60 3.30 16.95
CA PHE A 87 -1.18 4.58 17.50
C PHE A 87 -1.65 5.75 16.63
N THR A 88 -1.87 6.91 17.26
CA THR A 88 -2.18 8.14 16.54
C THR A 88 -0.90 8.76 15.95
N LEU A 89 -1.06 9.64 14.96
CA LEU A 89 0.07 10.39 14.41
C LEU A 89 0.79 11.20 15.50
N GLU A 90 0.01 11.81 16.40
CA GLU A 90 0.55 12.60 17.50
C GLU A 90 1.40 11.77 18.45
N GLN A 91 0.93 10.57 18.80
CA GLN A 91 1.67 9.65 19.66
C GLN A 91 3.02 9.23 19.06
N LEU A 92 3.09 9.13 17.74
CA LEU A 92 4.29 8.72 17.01
C LEU A 92 5.13 9.90 16.52
N GLY A 93 4.66 11.14 16.69
CA GLY A 93 5.34 12.32 16.18
C GLY A 93 5.38 12.38 14.66
N LEU A 94 4.41 11.81 13.98
CA LEU A 94 4.34 11.79 12.54
C LEU A 94 3.53 12.97 12.00
N ASP A 95 3.94 13.49 10.84
CA ASP A 95 3.17 14.50 10.13
C ASP A 95 1.90 13.90 9.53
N ASN A 96 0.86 14.72 9.42
CA ASN A 96 -0.38 14.29 8.81
C ASN A 96 -0.15 14.00 7.33
N PRO A 97 -0.38 12.75 6.87
CA PRO A 97 -0.13 12.38 5.48
C PRO A 97 -1.02 13.12 4.47
N PHE A 98 -2.17 13.66 4.89
CA PHE A 98 -3.02 14.48 4.02
C PHE A 98 -2.39 15.84 3.70
N ASN A 99 -1.43 16.30 4.49
CA ASN A 99 -0.70 17.55 4.22
C ASN A 99 0.45 17.36 3.24
N LYS A 100 0.82 16.13 2.91
CA LYS A 100 1.84 15.84 1.91
C LYS A 100 1.21 15.90 0.52
N VAL A 101 1.81 16.71 -0.37
CA VAL A 101 1.36 16.78 -1.76
C VAL A 101 1.82 15.50 -2.45
N VAL A 102 0.87 14.73 -2.97
CA VAL A 102 1.20 13.65 -3.90
C VAL A 102 1.53 14.34 -5.22
N ILE A 103 2.81 14.35 -5.57
CA ILE A 103 3.24 14.83 -6.88
C ILE A 103 2.54 13.92 -7.90
N ASN A 104 1.80 14.54 -8.83
CA ASN A 104 1.13 13.80 -9.89
C ASN A 104 2.20 13.07 -10.71
N THR A 105 2.42 11.82 -10.37
CA THR A 105 3.29 10.92 -11.11
C THR A 105 2.38 10.06 -11.97
N PHE A 106 2.84 9.68 -13.13
CA PHE A 106 2.10 8.72 -13.97
C PHE A 106 2.17 7.30 -13.39
N TRP A 107 2.56 7.18 -12.13
CA TRP A 107 2.68 5.90 -11.46
C TRP A 107 1.29 5.37 -11.12
N ASP A 108 0.99 4.17 -11.59
CA ASP A 108 -0.29 3.50 -11.38
C ASP A 108 -0.13 2.11 -10.76
N GLY A 109 1.02 1.83 -10.14
CA GLY A 109 1.30 0.53 -9.57
C GLY A 109 1.53 -0.55 -10.62
N LEU A 110 1.85 -0.18 -11.85
CA LEU A 110 1.99 -1.03 -13.03
C LEU A 110 0.68 -1.74 -13.44
N ASP A 111 -0.46 -1.25 -12.97
CA ASP A 111 -1.75 -1.83 -13.31
C ASP A 111 -1.99 -1.84 -14.82
N SER A 112 -1.59 -0.77 -15.52
CA SER A 112 -1.68 -0.67 -16.98
C SER A 112 -0.76 -1.64 -17.73
N LYS A 113 0.19 -2.29 -17.05
CA LYS A 113 1.16 -3.21 -17.65
C LYS A 113 0.78 -4.68 -17.50
N ILE A 114 -0.36 -4.99 -16.90
CA ILE A 114 -0.79 -6.36 -16.67
C ILE A 114 -0.92 -7.15 -17.99
N LYS A 115 -1.41 -6.51 -19.04
CA LYS A 115 -1.56 -7.15 -20.36
C LYS A 115 -0.20 -7.60 -20.93
N GLU A 116 0.84 -6.80 -20.77
CA GLU A 116 2.17 -7.13 -21.23
C GLU A 116 2.73 -8.33 -20.46
N LEU A 117 2.44 -8.40 -19.16
CA LEU A 117 2.87 -9.49 -18.31
C LEU A 117 2.23 -10.82 -18.72
N LYS A 118 0.99 -10.79 -19.18
CA LYS A 118 0.24 -11.99 -19.58
C LYS A 118 0.49 -12.44 -21.01
N SER A 119 1.13 -11.63 -21.83
CA SER A 119 1.42 -11.97 -23.24
C SER A 119 2.58 -12.95 -23.40
#